data_67cc2ee865db8746c5f4d571fef3f0b0
#
_entry.id   67cc2ee865db8746c5f4d571fef3f0b0
#
_cell.length_a   1.000
_cell.length_b   1.000
_cell.length_c   1.000
_cell.angle_alpha   90.00
_cell.angle_beta   90.00
_cell.angle_gamma   90.00
#
_symmetry.space_group_name_H-M   'P 1'
#
loop_
_entity.id
_entity.type
_entity.pdbx_description
1 polymer ?
#
loop_
_entity_poly.entity_id
_entity_poly.type
_entity_poly.pdbx_seq_one_letter_code
_entity_poly.pdbx_strand_id
1 'polypeptide(L)'
;MKELFGRDYQFALSTAKNNIPSSRYVDTYFDGESFYVVTHMLSQKAVEVSDNPNVSLCCQKMHAFSGRAKIIGHPLNPKIAEIRSALTKAFAPWYFKHNNEADENMCYIRIDPTAGFFHKDGIGYKMDFTKKTVKAFPFTFDTVLIE
;
A
#
# COMPACT_ATOMS: atom_id res chain seq x y z
N MET A 1 10.57 6.42 -5.60
CA MET A 1 9.54 5.61 -4.90
C MET A 1 10.07 4.27 -4.42
N LYS A 2 10.65 3.47 -5.29
CA LYS A 2 11.14 2.13 -4.87
C LYS A 2 12.18 2.18 -3.76
N GLU A 3 13.06 3.18 -3.77
CA GLU A 3 14.04 3.39 -2.71
C GLU A 3 13.40 3.65 -1.34
N LEU A 4 12.29 4.40 -1.29
CA LEU A 4 11.57 4.68 -0.05
C LEU A 4 10.66 3.53 0.38
N PHE A 5 9.91 2.96 -0.55
CA PHE A 5 8.79 2.07 -0.27
C PHE A 5 9.03 0.61 -0.70
N GLY A 6 10.15 0.30 -1.33
CA GLY A 6 10.53 -1.06 -1.72
C GLY A 6 11.08 -1.89 -0.56
N ARG A 7 10.40 -1.81 0.58
CA ARG A 7 10.71 -2.48 1.84
C ARG A 7 9.44 -2.56 2.69
N ASP A 8 9.53 -3.17 3.84
CA ASP A 8 8.43 -3.09 4.84
C ASP A 8 8.21 -1.62 5.21
N TYR A 9 7.08 -1.07 4.79
CA TYR A 9 6.74 0.34 5.00
C TYR A 9 5.28 0.47 5.45
N GLN A 10 5.07 1.09 6.61
CA GLN A 10 3.74 1.22 7.17
C GLN A 10 2.99 2.43 6.61
N PHE A 11 1.78 2.20 6.14
CA PHE A 11 0.81 3.22 5.76
C PHE A 11 -0.50 3.03 6.51
N ALA A 12 -1.27 4.09 6.67
CA ALA A 12 -2.70 3.99 6.91
C ALA A 12 -3.38 3.72 5.56
N LEU A 13 -4.08 2.62 5.48
CA LEU A 13 -4.90 2.24 4.31
C LEU A 13 -6.35 2.61 4.58
N SER A 14 -6.92 3.45 3.73
CA SER A 14 -8.34 3.78 3.74
C SER A 14 -9.08 3.03 2.66
N THR A 15 -10.16 2.38 3.06
CA THR A 15 -11.11 1.68 2.19
C THR A 15 -12.51 2.24 2.42
N ALA A 16 -13.45 1.95 1.56
CA ALA A 16 -14.81 2.46 1.69
C ALA A 16 -15.85 1.41 1.28
N LYS A 17 -16.98 1.41 1.97
CA LYS A 17 -18.17 0.64 1.62
C LYS A 17 -19.40 1.49 1.87
N ASN A 18 -20.34 1.50 0.92
CA ASN A 18 -21.56 2.32 1.01
C ASN A 18 -21.25 3.80 1.29
N ASN A 19 -20.19 4.32 0.67
CA ASN A 19 -19.71 5.69 0.86
C ASN A 19 -19.24 6.03 2.29
N ILE A 20 -18.95 5.00 3.10
CA ILE A 20 -18.41 5.17 4.45
C ILE A 20 -16.96 4.71 4.44
N PRO A 21 -15.98 5.62 4.64
CA PRO A 21 -14.57 5.27 4.71
C PRO A 21 -14.22 4.65 6.06
N SER A 22 -13.23 3.78 6.05
CA SER A 22 -12.58 3.26 7.24
C SER A 22 -11.07 3.18 7.01
N SER A 23 -10.28 3.27 8.07
CA SER A 23 -8.82 3.32 7.98
C SER A 23 -8.18 2.44 9.04
N ARG A 24 -7.02 1.86 8.70
CA ARG A 24 -6.17 1.07 9.60
C ARG A 24 -4.74 1.15 9.10
N TYR A 25 -3.80 0.87 9.99
CA TYR A 25 -2.40 0.73 9.58
C TYR A 25 -2.17 -0.63 8.94
N VAL A 26 -1.37 -0.66 7.89
CA VAL A 26 -0.92 -1.86 7.20
C VAL A 26 0.57 -1.76 6.87
N ASP A 27 1.25 -2.90 6.84
CA ASP A 27 2.59 -2.97 6.29
C ASP A 27 2.48 -3.20 4.79
N THR A 28 3.25 -2.43 4.02
CA THR A 28 3.24 -2.50 2.56
C THR A 28 4.64 -2.77 2.01
N TYR A 29 4.67 -3.31 0.80
CA TYR A 29 5.87 -3.42 -0.01
C TYR A 29 5.56 -2.89 -1.42
N PHE A 30 6.43 -2.04 -1.95
CA PHE A 30 6.30 -1.48 -3.30
C PHE A 30 7.32 -2.13 -4.22
N ASP A 31 6.87 -2.80 -5.28
CA ASP A 31 7.74 -3.52 -6.21
C ASP A 31 8.30 -2.66 -7.36
N GLY A 32 7.93 -1.39 -7.41
CA GLY A 32 8.25 -0.45 -8.48
C GLY A 32 7.03 -0.06 -9.31
N GLU A 33 5.94 -0.80 -9.20
CA GLU A 33 4.68 -0.55 -9.91
C GLU A 33 3.48 -0.49 -8.96
N SER A 34 3.40 -1.41 -8.02
CA SER A 34 2.27 -1.58 -7.11
C SER A 34 2.70 -1.77 -5.67
N PHE A 35 1.80 -1.42 -4.76
CA PHE A 35 1.93 -1.75 -3.34
C PHE A 35 1.21 -3.06 -3.05
N TYR A 36 1.75 -3.83 -2.10
CA TYR A 36 1.18 -5.12 -1.68
C TYR A 36 0.97 -5.15 -0.18
N VAL A 37 -0.14 -5.74 0.22
CA VAL A 37 -0.53 -5.94 1.62
C VAL A 37 -0.88 -7.40 1.84
N VAL A 38 -0.40 -7.98 2.93
CA VAL A 38 -0.76 -9.33 3.37
C VAL A 38 -1.96 -9.22 4.31
N THR A 39 -3.01 -9.99 4.05
CA THR A 39 -4.21 -9.94 4.86
C THR A 39 -4.99 -11.26 4.81
N HIS A 40 -6.24 -11.21 5.23
CA HIS A 40 -7.16 -12.31 5.31
C HIS A 40 -8.47 -11.94 4.62
N MET A 41 -9.07 -12.86 3.90
CA MET A 41 -10.31 -12.62 3.12
C MET A 41 -11.48 -12.13 3.96
N LEU A 42 -11.53 -12.51 5.24
CA LEU A 42 -12.60 -12.11 6.16
C LEU A 42 -12.30 -10.78 6.89
N SER A 43 -11.15 -10.15 6.65
CA SER A 43 -10.84 -8.83 7.21
C SER A 43 -11.74 -7.76 6.58
N GLN A 44 -12.01 -6.70 7.34
CA GLN A 44 -12.83 -5.57 6.85
C GLN A 44 -12.23 -4.96 5.57
N LYS A 45 -10.90 -4.77 5.53
CA LYS A 45 -10.24 -4.22 4.35
C LYS A 45 -10.42 -5.09 3.10
N ALA A 46 -10.33 -6.40 3.24
CA ALA A 46 -10.51 -7.32 2.11
C ALA A 46 -11.96 -7.34 1.62
N VAL A 47 -12.92 -7.37 2.53
CA VAL A 47 -14.35 -7.30 2.22
C VAL A 47 -14.68 -5.99 1.49
N GLU A 48 -14.19 -4.86 2.00
CA GLU A 48 -14.46 -3.55 1.40
C GLU A 48 -13.79 -3.38 0.04
N VAL A 49 -12.55 -3.84 -0.13
CA VAL A 49 -11.83 -3.82 -1.42
C VAL A 49 -12.55 -4.67 -2.47
N SER A 50 -13.12 -5.80 -2.08
CA SER A 50 -13.89 -6.66 -3.00
C SER A 50 -15.13 -5.95 -3.55
N ASP A 51 -15.71 -5.04 -2.77
CA ASP A 51 -16.89 -4.27 -3.15
C ASP A 51 -16.52 -2.94 -3.84
N ASN A 52 -15.49 -2.26 -3.33
CA ASN A 52 -15.05 -0.97 -3.83
C ASN A 52 -13.51 -0.95 -3.95
N PRO A 53 -12.96 -0.89 -5.18
CA PRO A 53 -11.52 -0.91 -5.40
C PRO A 53 -10.82 0.40 -5.05
N ASN A 54 -11.52 1.49 -4.84
CA ASN A 54 -10.92 2.80 -4.57
C ASN A 54 -10.38 2.85 -3.15
N VAL A 55 -9.08 3.12 -3.03
CA VAL A 55 -8.36 3.17 -1.75
C VAL A 55 -7.42 4.35 -1.70
N SER A 56 -6.96 4.67 -0.50
CA SER A 56 -5.84 5.59 -0.32
C SER A 56 -4.85 5.09 0.73
N LEU A 57 -3.61 5.50 0.56
CA LEU A 57 -2.52 5.25 1.48
C LEU A 57 -1.98 6.59 1.96
N CYS A 58 -1.75 6.76 3.26
CA CYS A 58 -1.04 7.92 3.77
C CYS A 58 -0.21 7.57 5.00
N CYS A 59 0.77 8.39 5.32
CA CYS A 59 1.59 8.21 6.52
C CYS A 59 1.95 9.54 7.15
N GLN A 60 2.49 9.48 8.38
CA GLN A 60 2.88 10.66 9.14
C GLN A 60 3.94 11.52 8.43
N LYS A 61 4.75 10.92 7.57
CA LYS A 61 5.76 11.64 6.78
C LYS A 61 5.18 12.37 5.58
N MET A 62 3.86 12.47 5.49
CA MET A 62 3.14 13.16 4.42
C MET A 62 3.33 12.55 3.03
N HIS A 63 3.60 11.26 2.94
CA HIS A 63 3.47 10.53 1.70
C HIS A 63 2.02 10.07 1.57
N ALA A 64 1.41 10.27 0.41
CA ALA A 64 0.01 9.92 0.19
C ALA A 64 -0.23 9.47 -1.24
N PHE A 65 -0.99 8.40 -1.40
CA PHE A 65 -1.32 7.83 -2.71
C PHE A 65 -2.79 7.45 -2.76
N SER A 66 -3.45 7.81 -3.84
CA SER A 66 -4.73 7.21 -4.21
C SER A 66 -4.47 6.05 -5.14
N GLY A 67 -5.27 5.01 -5.09
CA GLY A 67 -5.08 3.85 -5.91
C GLY A 67 -6.32 2.98 -6.07
N ARG A 68 -6.14 1.91 -6.82
CA ARG A 68 -7.15 0.87 -7.00
C ARG A 68 -6.60 -0.45 -6.46
N ALA A 69 -7.34 -1.05 -5.56
CA ALA A 69 -6.96 -2.28 -4.89
C ALA A 69 -7.68 -3.49 -5.50
N LYS A 70 -6.97 -4.61 -5.52
CA LYS A 70 -7.48 -5.89 -5.98
C LYS A 70 -6.90 -7.01 -5.12
N ILE A 71 -7.75 -7.95 -4.72
CA ILE A 71 -7.30 -9.21 -4.12
C ILE A 71 -6.72 -10.08 -5.23
N ILE A 72 -5.46 -10.48 -5.10
CA ILE A 72 -4.75 -11.26 -6.13
C ILE A 72 -4.63 -12.75 -5.80
N GLY A 73 -5.11 -13.15 -4.64
CA GLY A 73 -5.24 -14.56 -4.28
C GLY A 73 -4.41 -15.00 -3.09
N HIS A 74 -4.42 -16.29 -2.87
CA HIS A 74 -3.69 -16.96 -1.80
C HIS A 74 -2.18 -17.00 -2.10
N PRO A 75 -1.31 -16.86 -1.07
CA PRO A 75 0.16 -16.88 -1.26
C PRO A 75 0.70 -18.08 -2.03
N LEU A 76 0.11 -19.24 -1.88
CA LEU A 76 0.57 -20.48 -2.52
C LEU A 76 0.06 -20.65 -3.96
N ASN A 77 -0.71 -19.70 -4.49
CA ASN A 77 -1.11 -19.72 -5.88
C ASN A 77 0.14 -19.55 -6.78
N PRO A 78 0.44 -20.50 -7.68
CA PRO A 78 1.63 -20.44 -8.54
C PRO A 78 1.73 -19.17 -9.40
N LYS A 79 0.59 -18.57 -9.74
CA LYS A 79 0.53 -17.35 -10.57
C LYS A 79 1.15 -16.12 -9.89
N ILE A 80 1.25 -16.14 -8.56
CA ILE A 80 1.81 -15.02 -7.78
C ILE A 80 3.07 -15.43 -6.99
N ALA A 81 3.75 -16.47 -7.42
CA ALA A 81 4.96 -16.98 -6.75
C ALA A 81 6.06 -15.92 -6.61
N GLU A 82 6.26 -15.08 -7.61
CA GLU A 82 7.25 -14.00 -7.56
C GLU A 82 6.89 -12.95 -6.49
N ILE A 83 5.63 -12.58 -6.40
CA ILE A 83 5.14 -11.65 -5.37
C ILE A 83 5.30 -12.28 -3.99
N ARG A 84 4.93 -13.54 -3.81
CA ARG A 84 5.14 -14.23 -2.55
C ARG A 84 6.61 -14.22 -2.13
N SER A 85 7.50 -14.50 -3.05
CA SER A 85 8.94 -14.46 -2.80
C SER A 85 9.40 -13.07 -2.31
N ALA A 86 8.93 -12.01 -2.97
CA ALA A 86 9.25 -10.64 -2.58
C ALA A 86 8.68 -10.27 -1.20
N LEU A 87 7.43 -10.64 -0.92
CA LEU A 87 6.77 -10.31 0.35
C LEU A 87 7.34 -11.12 1.53
N THR A 88 7.63 -12.40 1.35
CA THR A 88 8.25 -13.20 2.40
C THR A 88 9.65 -12.69 2.76
N LYS A 89 10.36 -12.13 1.80
CA LYS A 89 11.66 -11.49 2.01
C LYS A 89 11.53 -10.14 2.69
N ALA A 90 10.66 -9.26 2.18
CA ALA A 90 10.46 -7.92 2.72
C ALA A 90 9.92 -7.94 4.16
N PHE A 91 9.03 -8.88 4.45
CA PHE A 91 8.37 -9.03 5.75
C PHE A 91 8.97 -10.16 6.59
N ALA A 92 10.19 -10.60 6.29
CA ALA A 92 10.83 -11.76 6.93
C ALA A 92 10.74 -11.75 8.48
N PRO A 93 10.94 -10.63 9.19
CA PRO A 93 10.89 -10.63 10.66
C PRO A 93 9.54 -11.06 11.24
N TRP A 94 8.44 -10.89 10.52
CA TRP A 94 7.11 -11.14 11.08
C TRP A 94 6.19 -11.99 10.20
N TYR A 95 6.50 -12.18 8.91
CA TYR A 95 5.58 -12.81 7.94
C TYR A 95 5.01 -14.15 8.44
N PHE A 96 5.88 -15.09 8.80
CA PHE A 96 5.46 -16.43 9.26
C PHE A 96 5.06 -16.46 10.74
N LYS A 97 5.35 -15.42 11.52
CA LYS A 97 4.91 -15.32 12.91
C LYS A 97 3.45 -14.88 13.02
N HIS A 98 2.98 -14.09 12.07
CA HIS A 98 1.64 -13.49 12.10
C HIS A 98 0.72 -13.99 11.00
N ASN A 99 1.19 -14.88 10.14
CA ASN A 99 0.41 -15.42 9.04
C ASN A 99 0.59 -16.92 8.95
N ASN A 100 -0.49 -17.62 8.60
CA ASN A 100 -0.50 -19.05 8.37
C ASN A 100 -0.90 -19.33 6.92
N GLU A 101 0.04 -19.75 6.09
CA GLU A 101 -0.22 -20.08 4.70
C GLU A 101 -1.07 -21.35 4.51
N ALA A 102 -1.28 -22.14 5.58
CA ALA A 102 -2.24 -23.23 5.57
C ALA A 102 -3.70 -22.75 5.69
N ASP A 103 -3.91 -21.50 6.11
CA ASP A 103 -5.23 -20.86 6.13
C ASP A 103 -5.65 -20.53 4.70
N GLU A 104 -6.73 -21.15 4.22
CA GLU A 104 -7.26 -20.93 2.86
C GLU A 104 -7.74 -19.51 2.61
N ASN A 105 -8.03 -18.74 3.66
CA ASN A 105 -8.50 -17.37 3.60
C ASN A 105 -7.36 -16.33 3.61
N MET A 106 -6.12 -16.75 3.76
CA MET A 106 -4.99 -15.84 3.62
C MET A 106 -4.89 -15.30 2.19
N CYS A 107 -4.66 -14.01 2.02
CA CYS A 107 -4.58 -13.40 0.70
C CYS A 107 -3.66 -12.19 0.66
N TYR A 108 -3.31 -11.79 -0.57
CA TYR A 108 -2.62 -10.54 -0.84
C TYR A 108 -3.56 -9.55 -1.50
N ILE A 109 -3.42 -8.29 -1.13
CA ILE A 109 -4.03 -7.17 -1.83
C ILE A 109 -2.94 -6.45 -2.62
N ARG A 110 -3.17 -6.23 -3.92
CA ARG A 110 -2.36 -5.34 -4.76
C ARG A 110 -3.05 -3.99 -4.87
N ILE A 111 -2.31 -2.93 -4.69
CA ILE A 111 -2.78 -1.56 -4.84
C ILE A 111 -1.99 -0.90 -5.96
N ASP A 112 -2.67 -0.58 -7.04
CA ASP A 112 -2.11 0.13 -8.19
C ASP A 112 -2.32 1.63 -7.97
N PRO A 113 -1.27 2.41 -7.72
CA PRO A 113 -1.42 3.85 -7.48
C PRO A 113 -1.91 4.55 -8.75
N THR A 114 -2.82 5.51 -8.58
CA THR A 114 -3.35 6.34 -9.67
C THR A 114 -2.86 7.77 -9.59
N ALA A 115 -2.69 8.29 -8.40
CA ALA A 115 -2.13 9.62 -8.14
C ALA A 115 -1.43 9.60 -6.78
N GLY A 116 -0.53 10.52 -6.56
CA GLY A 116 0.11 10.59 -5.25
C GLY A 116 1.15 11.68 -5.11
N PHE A 117 1.62 11.77 -3.89
CA PHE A 117 2.66 12.69 -3.47
C PHE A 117 3.65 11.95 -2.55
N PHE A 118 4.93 12.15 -2.82
CA PHE A 118 5.99 11.81 -1.88
C PHE A 118 7.08 12.88 -1.93
N HIS A 119 7.95 12.88 -0.96
CA HIS A 119 9.08 13.81 -0.95
C HIS A 119 10.36 13.08 -0.51
N LYS A 120 11.48 13.59 -0.97
CA LYS A 120 12.82 13.12 -0.61
C LYS A 120 13.83 14.24 -0.80
N ASP A 121 14.72 14.42 0.17
CA ASP A 121 15.84 15.38 0.09
C ASP A 121 15.41 16.81 -0.28
N GLY A 122 14.31 17.28 0.31
CA GLY A 122 13.80 18.63 0.11
C GLY A 122 13.04 18.84 -1.21
N ILE A 123 12.76 17.78 -1.95
CA ILE A 123 12.00 17.82 -3.19
C ILE A 123 10.69 17.06 -3.01
N GLY A 124 9.58 17.70 -3.34
CA GLY A 124 8.27 17.07 -3.44
C GLY A 124 8.00 16.59 -4.86
N TYR A 125 7.34 15.45 -4.97
CA TYR A 125 6.98 14.84 -6.24
C TYR A 125 5.47 14.57 -6.26
N LYS A 126 4.76 15.30 -7.09
CA LYS A 126 3.34 15.07 -7.35
C LYS A 126 3.20 14.24 -8.62
N MET A 127 2.57 13.08 -8.50
CA MET A 127 2.52 12.09 -9.57
C MET A 127 1.09 11.84 -10.02
N ASP A 128 0.92 11.72 -11.32
CA ASP A 128 -0.25 11.15 -11.97
C ASP A 128 0.19 9.88 -12.69
N PHE A 129 -0.14 8.71 -12.13
CA PHE A 129 0.28 7.42 -12.66
C PHE A 129 -0.51 7.03 -13.91
N THR A 130 -1.71 7.57 -14.10
CA THR A 130 -2.53 7.29 -15.30
C THR A 130 -1.99 8.02 -16.50
N LYS A 131 -1.55 9.28 -16.34
CA LYS A 131 -0.89 10.07 -17.38
C LYS A 131 0.62 9.88 -17.44
N LYS A 132 1.20 9.16 -16.48
CA LYS A 132 2.65 8.95 -16.34
C LYS A 132 3.42 10.28 -16.28
N THR A 133 2.91 11.24 -15.51
CA THR A 133 3.53 12.55 -15.32
C THR A 133 3.99 12.74 -13.88
N VAL A 134 5.07 13.50 -13.72
CA VAL A 134 5.63 13.87 -12.42
C VAL A 134 5.89 15.37 -12.43
N LYS A 135 5.46 16.05 -11.36
CA LYS A 135 5.80 17.46 -11.10
C LYS A 135 6.67 17.51 -9.85
N ALA A 136 7.91 17.95 -10.00
CA ALA A 136 8.85 18.17 -8.90
C ALA A 136 8.83 19.64 -8.48
N PHE A 137 8.91 19.87 -7.17
CA PHE A 137 8.95 21.22 -6.59
C PHE A 137 9.69 21.20 -5.26
N PRO A 138 10.27 22.35 -4.81
CA PRO A 138 10.87 22.43 -3.49
C PRO A 138 9.81 22.14 -2.41
N PHE A 139 10.16 21.27 -1.46
CA PHE A 139 9.27 20.89 -0.38
C PHE A 139 10.03 20.86 0.94
N THR A 140 9.51 21.56 1.93
CA THR A 140 9.99 21.52 3.29
C THR A 140 8.84 21.14 4.21
N PHE A 141 9.15 20.34 5.22
CA PHE A 141 8.21 20.14 6.33
C PHE A 141 8.08 21.45 7.07
N ASP A 142 6.99 22.14 6.86
CA ASP A 142 6.63 23.27 7.73
C ASP A 142 6.09 22.68 9.05
N THR A 143 6.90 22.79 10.07
CA THR A 143 6.37 22.71 11.42
C THR A 143 5.57 23.99 11.61
N VAL A 144 4.28 23.92 11.41
CA VAL A 144 3.40 25.03 11.80
C VAL A 144 3.43 25.08 13.31
N LEU A 145 4.22 26.01 13.83
CA LEU A 145 4.12 26.40 15.24
C LEU A 145 2.82 27.18 15.36
N ILE A 146 1.81 26.55 15.92
CA ILE A 146 0.61 27.26 16.35
C ILE A 146 1.05 28.06 17.57
N GLU A 147 1.21 29.35 17.40
CA GLU A 147 1.38 30.27 18.51
C GLU A 147 0.09 30.39 19.32
#